data_1f89ec6532c028713ca5de2f2a62d09d
#
_entry.id   1f89ec6532c028713ca5de2f2a62d09d
#
_cell.length_a   1.000
_cell.length_b   1.000
_cell.length_c   1.000
_cell.angle_alpha   90.00
_cell.angle_beta   90.00
_cell.angle_gamma   90.00
#
_symmetry.space_group_name_H-M   'P 1'
#
loop_
_entity.id
_entity.type
_entity.pdbx_description
1 polymer ?
#
loop_
_entity_poly.entity_id
_entity_poly.type
_entity_poly.pdbx_seq_one_letter_code
_entity_poly.pdbx_strand_id
1 'polypeptide(L)'
;MAKEICVFCGEEVGYMRSEYITCGPVGQHACKRCAREVKDLSELEKCRRALQRGVTECRKSMEEYIAMVESAEEARPACLRCGEKLRFGQAVTLDDSLNRDGFLASEGFSVLPAYCHNCGKMEIYNPGYIGNNKLLSYLVKKDNGEVK
;
A
#
# COMPACT_ATOMS: atom_id res chain seq x y z
N MET A 1 -25.69 11.22 24.05
CA MET A 1 -24.95 11.21 22.77
C MET A 1 -23.66 10.46 22.99
N ALA A 2 -23.35 9.48 22.15
CA ALA A 2 -22.08 8.75 22.26
C ALA A 2 -20.92 9.73 22.05
N LYS A 3 -19.95 9.68 22.94
CA LYS A 3 -18.69 10.42 22.81
C LYS A 3 -17.69 9.51 22.16
N GLU A 4 -17.00 10.03 21.14
CA GLU A 4 -15.92 9.33 20.47
C GLU A 4 -14.58 9.79 21.05
N ILE A 5 -13.59 8.92 21.02
CA ILE A 5 -12.24 9.26 21.49
C ILE A 5 -11.35 9.49 20.28
N CYS A 6 -10.63 10.61 20.25
CA CYS A 6 -9.67 10.89 19.20
C CYS A 6 -8.51 9.90 19.24
N VAL A 7 -8.32 9.16 18.14
CA VAL A 7 -7.28 8.14 18.00
C VAL A 7 -5.85 8.69 18.21
N PHE A 8 -5.64 9.98 17.99
CA PHE A 8 -4.30 10.59 18.07
C PHE A 8 -4.00 11.33 19.37
N CYS A 9 -4.98 11.91 20.06
CA CYS A 9 -4.73 12.65 21.31
C CYS A 9 -5.46 12.10 22.53
N GLY A 10 -6.39 11.16 22.35
CA GLY A 10 -7.16 10.57 23.43
C GLY A 10 -8.24 11.48 24.01
N GLU A 11 -8.45 12.68 23.45
CA GLU A 11 -9.51 13.57 23.90
C GLU A 11 -10.91 13.10 23.47
N GLU A 12 -11.90 13.28 24.34
CA GLU A 12 -13.29 13.01 23.98
C GLU A 12 -13.78 14.05 22.94
N VAL A 13 -14.36 13.56 21.87
CA VAL A 13 -14.89 14.39 20.77
C VAL A 13 -16.37 14.04 20.56
N GLY A 14 -17.22 15.06 20.52
CA GLY A 14 -18.62 14.85 20.14
C GLY A 14 -18.69 14.37 18.69
N TYR A 15 -19.59 13.44 18.39
CA TYR A 15 -19.76 12.84 17.05
C TYR A 15 -19.79 13.88 15.90
N MET A 16 -20.47 15.01 16.09
CA MET A 16 -20.55 16.11 15.10
C MET A 16 -19.24 16.91 14.95
N ARG A 17 -18.26 16.70 15.79
CA ARG A 17 -16.95 17.41 15.80
C ARG A 17 -15.78 16.51 15.48
N SER A 18 -16.02 15.22 15.27
CA SER A 18 -15.01 14.27 14.85
C SER A 18 -14.92 14.17 13.32
N GLU A 19 -13.76 13.84 12.82
CA GLU A 19 -13.50 13.46 11.43
C GLU A 19 -13.13 11.98 11.38
N TYR A 20 -13.64 11.27 10.37
CA TYR A 20 -13.31 9.88 10.17
C TYR A 20 -12.05 9.77 9.32
N ILE A 21 -11.04 9.10 9.84
CA ILE A 21 -9.72 8.97 9.20
C ILE A 21 -9.33 7.50 9.13
N THR A 22 -8.75 7.10 8.02
CA THR A 22 -8.14 5.79 7.87
C THR A 22 -6.75 5.75 8.51
N CYS A 23 -6.49 4.70 9.27
CA CYS A 23 -5.19 4.37 9.83
C CYS A 23 -4.86 2.94 9.44
N GLY A 24 -4.22 2.77 8.27
CA GLY A 24 -4.02 1.46 7.67
C GLY A 24 -5.35 0.76 7.36
N PRO A 25 -5.59 -0.46 7.88
CA PRO A 25 -6.81 -1.23 7.59
C PRO A 25 -8.05 -0.77 8.36
N VAL A 26 -7.92 0.17 9.28
CA VAL A 26 -9.01 0.57 10.19
C VAL A 26 -9.35 2.04 10.06
N GLY A 27 -10.65 2.33 10.07
CA GLY A 27 -11.14 3.70 10.16
C GLY A 27 -11.34 4.10 11.62
N GLN A 28 -10.98 5.32 11.96
CA GLN A 28 -10.99 5.83 13.33
C GLN A 28 -11.48 7.28 13.39
N HIS A 29 -12.02 7.67 14.53
CA HIS A 29 -12.41 9.04 14.80
C HIS A 29 -11.23 9.89 15.29
N ALA A 30 -11.09 11.09 14.74
CA ALA A 30 -10.10 12.07 15.15
C ALA A 30 -10.74 13.43 15.40
N CYS A 31 -10.19 14.22 16.32
CA CYS A 31 -10.59 15.61 16.46
C CYS A 31 -10.07 16.42 15.26
N LYS A 32 -10.76 17.51 14.91
CA LYS A 32 -10.40 18.35 13.74
C LYS A 32 -8.96 18.86 13.75
N ARG A 33 -8.39 19.10 14.93
CA ARG A 33 -6.99 19.52 15.05
C ARG A 33 -6.06 18.40 14.59
N CYS A 34 -6.19 17.22 15.19
CA CYS A 34 -5.35 16.05 14.83
C CYS A 34 -5.57 15.60 13.39
N ALA A 35 -6.81 15.64 12.90
CA ALA A 35 -7.14 15.32 11.51
C ALA A 35 -6.34 16.18 10.51
N ARG A 36 -6.26 17.49 10.75
CA ARG A 36 -5.47 18.41 9.92
C ARG A 36 -3.96 18.11 9.99
N GLU A 37 -3.45 17.81 11.19
CA GLU A 37 -2.02 17.51 11.39
C GLU A 37 -1.56 16.22 10.70
N VAL A 38 -2.48 15.25 10.51
CA VAL A 38 -2.14 13.94 9.91
C VAL A 38 -2.60 13.80 8.46
N LYS A 39 -3.23 14.83 7.89
CA LYS A 39 -3.86 14.78 6.57
C LYS A 39 -2.90 14.28 5.48
N ASP A 40 -1.69 14.78 5.49
CA ASP A 40 -0.68 14.50 4.45
C ASP A 40 0.28 13.36 4.83
N LEU A 41 0.08 12.73 5.98
CA LEU A 41 0.88 11.57 6.39
C LEU A 41 0.43 10.30 5.66
N SER A 42 1.40 9.41 5.42
CA SER A 42 1.11 8.04 4.95
C SER A 42 0.30 7.26 5.99
N GLU A 43 -0.43 6.23 5.54
CA GLU A 43 -1.19 5.35 6.44
C GLU A 43 -0.29 4.68 7.50
N LEU A 44 0.95 4.34 7.14
CA LEU A 44 1.96 3.81 8.04
C LEU A 44 2.31 4.80 9.16
N GLU A 45 2.54 6.07 8.80
CA GLU A 45 2.88 7.12 9.78
C GLU A 45 1.69 7.46 10.68
N LYS A 46 0.47 7.45 10.13
CA LYS A 46 -0.77 7.59 10.91
C LYS A 46 -0.90 6.48 11.95
N CYS A 47 -0.68 5.22 11.56
CA CYS A 47 -0.69 4.09 12.50
C CYS A 47 0.36 4.25 13.60
N ARG A 48 1.60 4.57 13.25
CA ARG A 48 2.68 4.78 14.22
C ARG A 48 2.35 5.92 15.21
N ARG A 49 1.80 7.03 14.70
CA ARG A 49 1.43 8.17 15.53
C ARG A 49 0.26 7.85 16.47
N ALA A 50 -0.74 7.10 16.00
CA ALA A 50 -1.84 6.63 16.83
C ALA A 50 -1.35 5.70 17.96
N LEU A 51 -0.47 4.77 17.67
CA LEU A 51 0.08 3.83 18.65
C LEU A 51 0.94 4.50 19.72
N GLN A 52 1.64 5.59 19.41
CA GLN A 52 2.44 6.34 20.38
C GLN A 52 1.59 6.95 21.50
N ARG A 53 0.32 7.23 21.28
CA ARG A 53 -0.58 7.88 22.23
C ARG A 53 -1.55 6.93 22.96
N GLY A 54 -1.39 5.63 22.76
CA GLY A 54 -2.03 4.62 23.60
C GLY A 54 -3.47 4.28 23.25
N VAL A 55 -3.91 4.48 22.00
CA VAL A 55 -5.21 4.01 21.54
C VAL A 55 -5.28 2.49 21.56
N THR A 56 -6.34 1.96 22.18
CA THR A 56 -6.39 0.56 22.57
C THR A 56 -7.22 -0.34 21.67
N GLU A 57 -8.35 0.14 21.14
CA GLU A 57 -9.32 -0.74 20.47
C GLU A 57 -8.83 -1.37 19.16
N CYS A 58 -8.05 -0.62 18.36
CA CYS A 58 -7.53 -1.11 17.08
C CYS A 58 -6.00 -1.30 17.07
N ARG A 59 -5.39 -1.34 18.24
CA ARG A 59 -3.94 -1.42 18.40
C ARG A 59 -3.34 -2.60 17.65
N LYS A 60 -3.88 -3.80 17.84
CA LYS A 60 -3.40 -5.03 17.22
C LYS A 60 -3.43 -4.95 15.69
N SER A 61 -4.53 -4.45 15.11
CA SER A 61 -4.66 -4.32 13.66
C SER A 61 -3.68 -3.32 13.07
N MET A 62 -3.36 -2.23 13.79
CA MET A 62 -2.35 -1.25 13.39
C MET A 62 -0.93 -1.83 13.48
N GLU A 63 -0.62 -2.57 14.54
CA GLU A 63 0.67 -3.25 14.70
C GLU A 63 0.89 -4.32 13.63
N GLU A 64 -0.12 -5.12 13.32
CA GLU A 64 -0.09 -6.10 12.23
C GLU A 64 0.10 -5.44 10.85
N TYR A 65 -0.54 -4.28 10.63
CA TYR A 65 -0.36 -3.52 9.40
C TYR A 65 1.06 -2.97 9.27
N ILE A 66 1.62 -2.39 10.32
CA ILE A 66 3.01 -1.90 10.34
C ILE A 66 3.97 -3.04 10.03
N ALA A 67 3.84 -4.16 10.72
CA ALA A 67 4.69 -5.34 10.50
C ALA A 67 4.58 -5.86 9.06
N MET A 68 3.37 -5.89 8.49
CA MET A 68 3.14 -6.28 7.10
C MET A 68 3.84 -5.34 6.12
N VAL A 69 3.76 -4.02 6.33
CA VAL A 69 4.39 -3.01 5.45
C VAL A 69 5.91 -3.11 5.51
N GLU A 70 6.47 -3.27 6.70
CA GLU A 70 7.93 -3.42 6.91
C GLU A 70 8.44 -4.71 6.26
N SER A 71 7.75 -5.84 6.46
CA SER A 71 8.07 -7.11 5.82
C SER A 71 7.96 -7.05 4.30
N ALA A 72 7.00 -6.29 3.76
CA ALA A 72 6.87 -6.10 2.31
C ALA A 72 8.08 -5.33 1.75
N GLU A 73 8.53 -4.26 2.42
CA GLU A 73 9.71 -3.52 1.98
C GLU A 73 11.01 -4.33 2.10
N GLU A 74 11.13 -5.21 3.09
CA GLU A 74 12.24 -6.16 3.18
C GLU A 74 12.21 -7.18 2.04
N ALA A 75 11.02 -7.70 1.72
CA ALA A 75 10.82 -8.68 0.65
C ALA A 75 10.89 -8.08 -0.76
N ARG A 76 11.02 -6.75 -0.90
CA ARG A 76 11.09 -6.06 -2.19
C ARG A 76 12.26 -6.60 -3.01
N PRO A 77 12.04 -7.03 -4.26
CA PRO A 77 13.09 -7.55 -5.12
C PRO A 77 14.23 -6.54 -5.32
N ALA A 78 15.44 -7.05 -5.34
CA ALA A 78 16.64 -6.27 -5.65
C ALA A 78 17.03 -6.44 -7.12
N CYS A 79 17.52 -5.38 -7.72
CA CYS A 79 18.04 -5.38 -9.08
C CYS A 79 19.23 -6.34 -9.18
N LEU A 80 19.17 -7.32 -10.07
CA LEU A 80 20.23 -8.30 -10.29
C LEU A 80 21.54 -7.70 -10.80
N ARG A 81 21.51 -6.42 -11.27
CA ARG A 81 22.71 -5.73 -11.78
C ARG A 81 23.43 -4.90 -10.71
N CYS A 82 22.69 -4.15 -9.89
CA CYS A 82 23.29 -3.19 -8.96
C CYS A 82 22.83 -3.35 -7.50
N GLY A 83 21.96 -4.30 -7.21
CA GLY A 83 21.47 -4.56 -5.86
C GLY A 83 20.42 -3.57 -5.34
N GLU A 84 20.13 -2.48 -6.08
CA GLU A 84 19.12 -1.48 -5.68
C GLU A 84 17.71 -2.07 -5.74
N LYS A 85 16.84 -1.65 -4.85
CA LYS A 85 15.46 -2.13 -4.79
C LYS A 85 14.65 -1.72 -6.00
N LEU A 86 13.94 -2.70 -6.60
CA LEU A 86 13.10 -2.49 -7.77
C LEU A 86 11.78 -1.80 -7.41
N ARG A 87 11.24 -1.02 -8.33
CA ARG A 87 9.89 -0.46 -8.27
C ARG A 87 9.00 -1.12 -9.30
N PHE A 88 7.80 -1.51 -8.89
CA PHE A 88 6.82 -2.10 -9.77
C PHE A 88 6.09 -1.04 -10.60
N GLY A 89 5.95 -1.30 -11.89
CA GLY A 89 5.09 -0.52 -12.78
C GLY A 89 3.66 -1.08 -12.79
N GLN A 90 2.84 -0.53 -13.69
CA GLN A 90 1.50 -1.07 -13.96
C GLN A 90 1.61 -2.35 -14.80
N ALA A 91 0.69 -3.28 -14.57
CA ALA A 91 0.58 -4.47 -15.41
C ALA A 91 0.25 -4.08 -16.85
N VAL A 92 0.94 -4.71 -17.79
CA VAL A 92 0.78 -4.49 -19.23
C VAL A 92 0.37 -5.81 -19.87
N THR A 93 -0.64 -5.77 -20.73
CA THR A 93 -1.00 -6.91 -21.58
C THR A 93 -0.20 -6.81 -22.87
N LEU A 94 0.61 -7.83 -23.14
CA LEU A 94 1.32 -7.97 -24.40
C LEU A 94 0.40 -8.73 -25.34
N ASP A 95 0.01 -8.08 -26.44
CA ASP A 95 -0.78 -8.70 -27.48
C ASP A 95 0.15 -9.52 -28.39
N ASP A 96 -0.23 -10.78 -28.65
CA ASP A 96 0.47 -11.63 -29.60
C ASP A 96 -0.04 -11.35 -31.03
N SER A 97 0.20 -10.10 -31.48
CA SER A 97 -0.18 -9.65 -32.84
C SER A 97 0.61 -10.32 -33.95
N LEU A 98 1.56 -11.21 -33.61
CA LEU A 98 2.37 -11.97 -34.58
C LEU A 98 1.63 -13.21 -35.13
N ASN A 99 0.51 -13.60 -34.56
CA ASN A 99 -0.30 -14.68 -35.07
C ASN A 99 -1.18 -14.18 -36.24
N ARG A 100 -0.57 -14.02 -37.40
CA ARG A 100 -1.20 -13.50 -38.64
C ARG A 100 -2.27 -14.43 -39.25
N ASP A 101 -2.49 -15.60 -38.68
CA ASP A 101 -3.38 -16.62 -39.26
C ASP A 101 -4.76 -16.68 -38.56
N GLY A 102 -5.26 -15.58 -38.09
CA GLY A 102 -6.70 -15.24 -38.00
C GLY A 102 -7.68 -16.22 -37.32
N PHE A 103 -7.27 -17.29 -36.65
CA PHE A 103 -8.20 -18.34 -36.24
C PHE A 103 -8.28 -18.63 -34.73
N LEU A 104 -7.41 -18.06 -33.93
CA LEU A 104 -7.55 -18.12 -32.47
C LEU A 104 -7.35 -16.70 -31.93
N ALA A 105 -8.33 -16.24 -31.19
CA ALA A 105 -8.16 -15.02 -30.40
C ALA A 105 -6.88 -15.16 -29.59
N SER A 106 -5.86 -14.36 -29.90
CA SER A 106 -4.62 -14.34 -29.17
C SER A 106 -4.94 -13.92 -27.74
N GLU A 107 -4.89 -14.86 -26.81
CA GLU A 107 -4.93 -14.55 -25.39
C GLU A 107 -3.65 -13.83 -25.07
N GLY A 108 -3.67 -12.50 -25.15
CA GLY A 108 -2.54 -11.68 -24.74
C GLY A 108 -2.12 -12.07 -23.32
N PHE A 109 -0.84 -12.18 -23.05
CA PHE A 109 -0.36 -12.46 -21.71
C PHE A 109 -0.02 -11.17 -20.97
N SER A 110 -0.43 -11.10 -19.72
CA SER A 110 -0.13 -9.94 -18.87
C SER A 110 1.25 -10.09 -18.21
N VAL A 111 1.99 -9.01 -18.18
CA VAL A 111 3.29 -8.91 -17.50
C VAL A 111 3.29 -7.74 -16.55
N LEU A 112 4.06 -7.85 -15.48
CA LEU A 112 4.28 -6.80 -14.52
C LEU A 112 5.74 -6.35 -14.61
N PRO A 113 6.03 -5.16 -15.17
CA PRO A 113 7.38 -4.64 -15.20
C PRO A 113 7.81 -4.15 -13.81
N ALA A 114 9.08 -4.35 -13.48
CA ALA A 114 9.74 -3.72 -12.36
C ALA A 114 11.06 -3.10 -12.83
N TYR A 115 11.36 -1.91 -12.40
CA TYR A 115 12.51 -1.16 -12.90
C TYR A 115 13.38 -0.62 -11.77
N CYS A 116 14.65 -0.55 -12.08
CA CYS A 116 15.67 0.00 -11.20
C CYS A 116 15.92 1.47 -11.54
N HIS A 117 15.66 2.38 -10.60
CA HIS A 117 15.92 3.81 -10.80
C HIS A 117 17.40 4.14 -10.89
N ASN A 118 18.28 3.31 -10.31
CA ASN A 118 19.71 3.56 -10.29
C ASN A 118 20.41 3.21 -11.63
N CYS A 119 20.11 2.04 -12.19
CA CYS A 119 20.83 1.57 -13.40
C CYS A 119 19.94 1.41 -14.64
N GLY A 120 18.66 1.73 -14.55
CA GLY A 120 17.68 1.65 -15.63
C GLY A 120 17.31 0.23 -16.07
N LYS A 121 17.81 -0.83 -15.41
CA LYS A 121 17.43 -2.20 -15.73
C LYS A 121 15.96 -2.42 -15.45
N MET A 122 15.27 -3.11 -16.36
CA MET A 122 13.89 -3.57 -16.18
C MET A 122 13.89 -5.10 -16.06
N GLU A 123 13.03 -5.59 -15.17
CA GLU A 123 12.71 -7.01 -14.98
C GLU A 123 11.22 -7.21 -15.18
N ILE A 124 10.83 -8.40 -15.63
CA ILE A 124 9.43 -8.73 -15.93
C ILE A 124 8.99 -9.85 -15.00
N TYR A 125 7.87 -9.65 -14.34
CA TYR A 125 7.27 -10.60 -13.42
C TYR A 125 5.92 -11.10 -13.92
N ASN A 126 5.57 -12.33 -13.55
CA ASN A 126 4.25 -12.88 -13.77
C ASN A 126 3.26 -12.22 -12.78
N PRO A 127 2.20 -11.53 -13.25
CA PRO A 127 1.23 -10.88 -12.36
C PRO A 127 0.51 -11.85 -11.44
N GLY A 128 0.23 -13.08 -11.89
CA GLY A 128 -0.41 -14.11 -11.08
C GLY A 128 0.45 -14.54 -9.90
N TYR A 129 1.76 -14.69 -10.10
CA TYR A 129 2.70 -14.98 -9.01
C TYR A 129 2.74 -13.83 -7.99
N ILE A 130 2.82 -12.61 -8.47
CA ILE A 130 2.84 -11.42 -7.62
C ILE A 130 1.52 -11.26 -6.85
N GLY A 131 0.38 -11.45 -7.52
CA GLY A 131 -0.95 -11.34 -6.93
C GLY A 131 -1.22 -12.36 -5.82
N ASN A 132 -0.65 -13.55 -5.92
CA ASN A 132 -0.73 -14.59 -4.90
C ASN A 132 0.20 -14.34 -3.70
N ASN A 133 1.16 -13.44 -3.84
CA ASN A 133 2.05 -13.05 -2.75
C ASN A 133 1.56 -11.75 -2.12
N LYS A 134 1.03 -11.83 -0.89
CA LYS A 134 0.42 -10.70 -0.19
C LYS A 134 1.36 -9.49 -0.03
N LEU A 135 2.65 -9.73 0.24
CA LEU A 135 3.66 -8.68 0.42
C LEU A 135 3.98 -7.99 -0.91
N LEU A 136 4.22 -8.76 -1.96
CA LEU A 136 4.53 -8.22 -3.28
C LEU A 136 3.31 -7.51 -3.89
N SER A 137 2.10 -8.05 -3.71
CA SER A 137 0.86 -7.40 -4.13
C SER A 137 0.67 -6.03 -3.45
N TYR A 138 1.01 -5.91 -2.17
CA TYR A 138 1.01 -4.62 -1.47
C TYR A 138 2.01 -3.64 -2.10
N LEU A 139 3.23 -4.08 -2.42
CA LEU A 139 4.25 -3.23 -3.05
C LEU A 139 3.82 -2.72 -4.42
N VAL A 140 3.17 -3.55 -5.23
CA VAL A 140 2.62 -3.12 -6.53
C VAL A 140 1.59 -2.01 -6.34
N LYS A 141 0.65 -2.17 -5.43
CA LYS A 141 -0.37 -1.14 -5.12
C LYS A 141 0.26 0.15 -4.62
N LYS A 142 1.26 0.05 -3.74
CA LYS A 142 1.99 1.19 -3.20
C LYS A 142 2.74 1.96 -4.29
N ASP A 143 3.50 1.26 -5.13
CA ASP A 143 4.30 1.86 -6.18
C ASP A 143 3.42 2.52 -7.27
N ASN A 144 2.20 2.03 -7.48
CA ASN A 144 1.22 2.60 -8.41
C ASN A 144 0.29 3.65 -7.76
N GLY A 145 0.51 4.02 -6.51
CA GLY A 145 -0.23 5.06 -5.81
C GLY A 145 -1.65 4.66 -5.35
N GLU A 146 -1.97 3.38 -5.35
CA GLU A 146 -3.25 2.84 -4.89
C GLU A 146 -3.32 2.77 -3.35
N VAL A 147 -2.17 2.80 -2.68
CA VAL A 147 -2.02 2.83 -1.22
C VAL A 147 -1.09 3.99 -0.86
N LYS A 148 -1.55 4.86 0.03
CA LYS A 148 -0.78 6.03 0.55
C LYS A 148 -0.05 5.72 1.84
#